data_7eb620830147d89c8e4823d4d6a1cc76
#
_entry.id   7eb620830147d89c8e4823d4d6a1cc76
#
_cell.length_a   1.000
_cell.length_b   1.000
_cell.length_c   1.000
_cell.angle_alpha   90.00
_cell.angle_beta   90.00
_cell.angle_gamma   90.00
#
_symmetry.space_group_name_H-M   'P 1'
#
loop_
_entity.id
_entity.type
_entity.pdbx_description
1 polymer ?
#
loop_
_entity_poly.entity_id
_entity_poly.type
_entity_poly.pdbx_seq_one_letter_code
_entity_poly.pdbx_strand_id
1 'polypeptide(L)'
;TMQYISYQELFPDSDDSTKLSADIKEVFSLFFQNFDYKILGISVDSDEKNASAQLKLTTLDAEALASDFVSASLQEEILETASGKENDNGNSLEQRYLLLYKLLKNNTYSSAERTTSIQLNNLGSSSEPDWEITHSSSLENDLVGGLITYLSDPDLVPPAETLTVYLKTLQEMDVKQMANYLGLDSILNTSDSAKNAIASALMEQFHSCFNYKISSTSVSGYLAEVDAELTTFDSNSILTQYEKELNTYLASADAVIDGSQKRYNKSHELLLDSIRNCLL
;
A
#
# COMPACT_ATOMS: atom_id res chain seq x y z
N THR A 1 -15.36 3.67 -25.19
CA THR A 1 -14.47 4.22 -24.16
C THR A 1 -13.02 3.87 -24.45
N MET A 2 -12.69 2.59 -24.70
CA MET A 2 -11.34 2.14 -25.11
C MET A 2 -10.79 2.79 -26.40
N GLN A 3 -11.59 3.49 -27.15
CA GLN A 3 -11.16 4.27 -28.30
C GLN A 3 -10.48 5.58 -27.88
N TYR A 4 -10.77 6.08 -26.68
CA TYR A 4 -10.32 7.38 -26.17
C TYR A 4 -9.32 7.28 -25.02
N ILE A 5 -9.19 6.13 -24.38
CA ILE A 5 -8.29 5.91 -23.22
C ILE A 5 -7.50 4.64 -23.47
N SER A 6 -6.19 4.75 -23.56
CA SER A 6 -5.31 3.58 -23.62
C SER A 6 -4.97 3.09 -22.21
N TYR A 7 -4.50 1.84 -22.08
CA TYR A 7 -4.04 1.31 -20.79
C TYR A 7 -2.87 2.08 -20.21
N GLN A 8 -1.98 2.61 -21.08
CA GLN A 8 -0.81 3.38 -20.66
C GLN A 8 -1.17 4.76 -20.09
N GLU A 9 -2.27 5.36 -20.54
CA GLU A 9 -2.67 6.71 -20.10
C GLU A 9 -3.05 6.78 -18.62
N LEU A 10 -3.54 5.68 -18.02
CA LEU A 10 -3.81 5.64 -16.57
C LEU A 10 -2.53 5.57 -15.74
N PHE A 11 -1.46 4.99 -16.29
CA PHE A 11 -0.20 4.77 -15.57
C PHE A 11 0.98 5.09 -16.49
N PRO A 12 1.22 6.38 -16.81
CA PRO A 12 2.23 6.79 -17.78
C PRO A 12 3.66 6.43 -17.36
N ASP A 13 3.92 6.34 -16.07
CA ASP A 13 5.26 6.07 -15.50
C ASP A 13 5.54 4.57 -15.31
N SER A 14 4.63 3.69 -15.75
CA SER A 14 4.84 2.25 -15.64
C SER A 14 5.63 1.69 -16.82
N ASP A 15 6.39 0.63 -16.57
CA ASP A 15 7.09 -0.10 -17.63
C ASP A 15 6.11 -0.74 -18.62
N ASP A 16 6.39 -0.58 -19.92
CA ASP A 16 5.52 -1.10 -20.96
C ASP A 16 5.55 -2.64 -20.99
N SER A 17 4.44 -3.25 -20.66
CA SER A 17 4.25 -4.69 -20.79
C SER A 17 3.32 -5.00 -21.97
N THR A 18 3.85 -5.71 -22.94
CA THR A 18 3.21 -5.96 -24.23
C THR A 18 2.03 -6.94 -24.20
N LYS A 19 1.70 -7.58 -23.06
CA LYS A 19 0.58 -8.54 -22.96
C LYS A 19 -0.15 -8.41 -21.63
N LEU A 20 -1.24 -7.68 -21.65
CA LEU A 20 -2.17 -7.61 -20.53
C LEU A 20 -3.02 -8.90 -20.47
N SER A 21 -3.18 -9.45 -19.25
CA SER A 21 -4.02 -10.62 -19.00
C SER A 21 -5.51 -10.36 -19.29
N ALA A 22 -6.31 -11.44 -19.35
CA ALA A 22 -7.75 -11.32 -19.58
C ALA A 22 -8.45 -10.54 -18.46
N ASP A 23 -7.98 -10.70 -17.21
CA ASP A 23 -8.54 -10.04 -16.02
C ASP A 23 -8.37 -8.50 -16.10
N ILE A 24 -7.26 -8.03 -16.65
CA ILE A 24 -7.01 -6.59 -16.84
C ILE A 24 -8.03 -5.96 -17.79
N LYS A 25 -8.47 -6.69 -18.81
CA LYS A 25 -9.49 -6.19 -19.75
C LYS A 25 -10.85 -5.97 -19.08
N GLU A 26 -11.12 -6.64 -17.96
CA GLU A 26 -12.34 -6.49 -17.19
C GLU A 26 -12.35 -5.21 -16.33
N VAL A 27 -11.18 -4.63 -16.03
CA VAL A 27 -11.04 -3.41 -15.21
C VAL A 27 -11.93 -2.29 -15.72
N PHE A 28 -11.88 -1.99 -17.02
CA PHE A 28 -12.71 -0.93 -17.59
C PHE A 28 -14.21 -1.27 -17.55
N SER A 29 -14.57 -2.54 -17.68
CA SER A 29 -15.96 -2.97 -17.51
C SER A 29 -16.47 -2.73 -16.09
N LEU A 30 -15.66 -3.04 -15.08
CA LEU A 30 -15.98 -2.79 -13.67
C LEU A 30 -16.02 -1.29 -13.38
N PHE A 31 -15.02 -0.55 -13.87
CA PHE A 31 -14.92 0.89 -13.67
C PHE A 31 -16.14 1.64 -14.24
N PHE A 32 -16.58 1.27 -15.45
CA PHE A 32 -17.69 1.92 -16.14
C PHE A 32 -19.07 1.27 -15.91
N GLN A 33 -19.19 0.36 -14.95
CA GLN A 33 -20.44 -0.38 -14.70
C GLN A 33 -21.63 0.55 -14.45
N ASN A 34 -21.41 1.67 -13.73
CA ASN A 34 -22.43 2.65 -13.38
C ASN A 34 -22.22 4.01 -14.10
N PHE A 35 -21.48 4.00 -15.20
CA PHE A 35 -21.25 5.21 -15.97
C PHE A 35 -22.52 5.68 -16.65
N ASP A 36 -22.84 6.96 -16.48
CA ASP A 36 -23.95 7.64 -17.14
C ASP A 36 -23.53 9.06 -17.54
N TYR A 37 -24.25 9.63 -18.50
CA TYR A 37 -24.01 11.02 -18.90
C TYR A 37 -25.30 11.72 -19.27
N LYS A 38 -25.30 13.05 -19.08
CA LYS A 38 -26.38 13.94 -19.49
C LYS A 38 -25.80 15.14 -20.24
N ILE A 39 -26.33 15.40 -21.44
CA ILE A 39 -26.00 16.61 -22.18
C ILE A 39 -26.74 17.80 -21.54
N LEU A 40 -25.99 18.79 -21.09
CA LEU A 40 -26.53 20.01 -20.47
C LEU A 40 -26.78 21.12 -21.50
N GLY A 41 -25.93 21.18 -22.53
CA GLY A 41 -26.06 22.18 -23.59
C GLY A 41 -25.09 21.92 -24.72
N ILE A 42 -25.41 22.42 -25.89
CA ILE A 42 -24.56 22.38 -27.09
C ILE A 42 -24.51 23.80 -27.66
N SER A 43 -23.32 24.22 -28.06
CA SER A 43 -23.06 25.47 -28.75
C SER A 43 -22.29 25.17 -30.04
N VAL A 44 -22.78 25.67 -31.16
CA VAL A 44 -22.13 25.54 -32.46
C VAL A 44 -21.63 26.91 -32.90
N ASP A 45 -20.42 26.97 -33.42
CA ASP A 45 -19.84 28.21 -33.90
C ASP A 45 -20.59 28.72 -35.16
N SER A 46 -20.51 30.02 -35.42
CA SER A 46 -21.23 30.67 -36.53
C SER A 46 -20.78 30.17 -37.91
N ASP A 47 -19.61 29.59 -38.04
CA ASP A 47 -19.08 28.99 -39.26
C ASP A 47 -19.40 27.48 -39.36
N GLU A 48 -20.12 26.91 -38.39
CA GLU A 48 -20.51 25.49 -38.33
C GLU A 48 -19.36 24.50 -38.39
N LYS A 49 -18.11 24.95 -38.10
CA LYS A 49 -16.92 24.09 -38.13
C LYS A 49 -16.62 23.46 -36.81
N ASN A 50 -16.94 24.16 -35.71
CA ASN A 50 -16.68 23.70 -34.39
C ASN A 50 -17.97 23.75 -33.56
N ALA A 51 -18.04 22.86 -32.59
CA ALA A 51 -19.07 22.87 -31.59
C ALA A 51 -18.49 22.49 -30.22
N SER A 52 -19.14 22.93 -29.17
CA SER A 52 -18.86 22.46 -27.79
C SER A 52 -20.12 21.90 -27.15
N ALA A 53 -19.97 20.85 -26.39
CA ALA A 53 -21.07 20.30 -25.61
C ALA A 53 -20.67 20.22 -24.14
N GLN A 54 -21.53 20.71 -23.25
CA GLN A 54 -21.40 20.50 -21.82
C GLN A 54 -22.09 19.22 -21.42
N LEU A 55 -21.36 18.36 -20.71
CA LEU A 55 -21.84 17.08 -20.20
C LEU A 55 -21.79 17.05 -18.68
N LYS A 56 -22.80 16.44 -18.08
CA LYS A 56 -22.74 15.97 -16.71
C LYS A 56 -22.45 14.47 -16.78
N LEU A 57 -21.32 14.05 -16.24
CA LEU A 57 -20.91 12.68 -16.14
C LEU A 57 -21.21 12.12 -14.77
N THR A 58 -21.71 10.91 -14.71
CA THR A 58 -21.77 10.10 -13.49
C THR A 58 -20.71 9.01 -13.63
N THR A 59 -19.74 9.01 -12.75
CA THR A 59 -18.61 8.08 -12.74
C THR A 59 -18.51 7.41 -11.38
N LEU A 60 -17.65 6.42 -11.27
CA LEU A 60 -17.18 5.92 -9.98
C LEU A 60 -16.47 7.05 -9.21
N ASP A 61 -16.51 7.02 -7.87
CA ASP A 61 -15.72 7.90 -7.00
C ASP A 61 -14.23 7.56 -7.14
N ALA A 62 -13.60 8.28 -8.06
CA ALA A 62 -12.22 8.00 -8.44
C ALA A 62 -11.21 8.50 -7.40
N GLU A 63 -11.58 9.45 -6.53
CA GLU A 63 -10.73 9.90 -5.43
C GLU A 63 -10.56 8.80 -4.38
N ALA A 64 -11.66 8.18 -3.95
CA ALA A 64 -11.63 7.05 -3.01
C ALA A 64 -10.88 5.85 -3.60
N LEU A 65 -11.11 5.52 -4.88
CA LEU A 65 -10.38 4.47 -5.57
C LEU A 65 -8.89 4.75 -5.66
N ALA A 66 -8.48 5.98 -5.96
CA ALA A 66 -7.08 6.38 -6.03
C ALA A 66 -6.39 6.30 -4.66
N SER A 67 -7.07 6.75 -3.60
CA SER A 67 -6.56 6.63 -2.22
C SER A 67 -6.34 5.17 -1.81
N ASP A 68 -7.32 4.30 -2.06
CA ASP A 68 -7.20 2.87 -1.82
C ASP A 68 -6.05 2.24 -2.64
N PHE A 69 -5.90 2.68 -3.91
CA PHE A 69 -4.85 2.18 -4.80
C PHE A 69 -3.45 2.55 -4.30
N VAL A 70 -3.23 3.81 -3.90
CA VAL A 70 -1.94 4.26 -3.35
C VAL A 70 -1.62 3.52 -2.05
N SER A 71 -2.59 3.38 -1.16
CA SER A 71 -2.43 2.65 0.11
C SER A 71 -2.10 1.17 -0.11
N ALA A 72 -2.80 0.52 -1.03
CA ALA A 72 -2.56 -0.89 -1.36
C ALA A 72 -1.22 -1.09 -2.09
N SER A 73 -0.80 -0.15 -2.95
CA SER A 73 0.51 -0.17 -3.61
C SER A 73 1.64 -0.08 -2.59
N LEU A 74 1.53 0.81 -1.61
CA LEU A 74 2.50 0.93 -0.51
C LEU A 74 2.57 -0.36 0.31
N GLN A 75 1.42 -0.95 0.62
CA GLN A 75 1.37 -2.24 1.33
C GLN A 75 2.06 -3.36 0.55
N GLU A 76 1.79 -3.49 -0.75
CA GLU A 76 2.44 -4.50 -1.61
C GLU A 76 3.96 -4.29 -1.65
N GLU A 77 4.46 -3.05 -1.78
CA GLU A 77 5.89 -2.72 -1.78
C GLU A 77 6.59 -3.12 -0.47
N ILE A 78 5.96 -2.83 0.67
CA ILE A 78 6.48 -3.22 1.99
C ILE A 78 6.56 -4.75 2.12
N LEU A 79 5.52 -5.48 1.69
CA LEU A 79 5.47 -6.94 1.76
C LEU A 79 6.47 -7.61 0.79
N GLU A 80 6.69 -7.04 -0.39
CA GLU A 80 7.70 -7.53 -1.33
C GLU A 80 9.11 -7.38 -0.75
N THR A 81 9.43 -6.21 -0.19
CA THR A 81 10.68 -5.96 0.53
C THR A 81 10.86 -6.96 1.68
N ALA A 82 9.81 -7.19 2.48
CA ALA A 82 9.82 -8.15 3.57
C ALA A 82 10.02 -9.61 3.12
N SER A 83 9.65 -9.92 1.88
CA SER A 83 9.82 -11.25 1.30
C SER A 83 11.21 -11.49 0.72
N GLY A 84 12.10 -10.49 0.73
CA GLY A 84 13.46 -10.56 0.16
C GLY A 84 13.45 -10.74 -1.36
N LYS A 85 12.36 -10.40 -2.02
CA LYS A 85 12.31 -10.37 -3.49
C LYS A 85 12.89 -9.03 -3.93
N GLU A 86 13.97 -9.06 -4.71
CA GLU A 86 14.42 -7.87 -5.40
C GLU A 86 13.29 -7.40 -6.32
N ASN A 87 12.93 -6.14 -6.20
CA ASN A 87 11.85 -5.48 -6.95
C ASN A 87 12.23 -5.36 -8.44
N ASP A 88 12.14 -6.46 -9.16
CA ASP A 88 12.40 -6.44 -10.62
C ASP A 88 11.16 -5.99 -11.42
N ASN A 89 9.97 -5.95 -10.82
CA ASN A 89 8.72 -5.71 -11.54
C ASN A 89 7.64 -4.87 -10.79
N GLY A 90 7.90 -4.32 -9.61
CA GLY A 90 6.87 -3.63 -8.80
C GLY A 90 6.20 -2.42 -9.46
N ASN A 91 6.72 -1.97 -10.60
CA ASN A 91 6.17 -0.86 -11.38
C ASN A 91 5.63 -1.29 -12.76
N SER A 92 5.40 -2.60 -12.99
CA SER A 92 4.88 -3.05 -14.26
C SER A 92 3.41 -2.62 -14.45
N LEU A 93 3.06 -2.25 -15.66
CA LEU A 93 1.70 -1.87 -16.03
C LEU A 93 0.69 -2.98 -15.64
N GLU A 94 1.07 -4.24 -15.83
CA GLU A 94 0.23 -5.39 -15.49
C GLU A 94 -0.08 -5.49 -14.00
N GLN A 95 0.92 -5.29 -13.13
CA GLN A 95 0.72 -5.33 -11.67
C GLN A 95 -0.20 -4.21 -11.18
N ARG A 96 -0.02 -2.98 -11.70
CA ARG A 96 -0.89 -1.85 -11.38
C ARG A 96 -2.35 -2.12 -11.77
N TYR A 97 -2.59 -2.69 -12.94
CA TYR A 97 -3.93 -3.06 -13.36
C TYR A 97 -4.50 -4.24 -12.58
N LEU A 98 -3.69 -5.22 -12.18
CA LEU A 98 -4.14 -6.31 -11.31
C LEU A 98 -4.54 -5.80 -9.93
N LEU A 99 -3.82 -4.84 -9.38
CA LEU A 99 -4.18 -4.19 -8.13
C LEU A 99 -5.50 -3.42 -8.27
N LEU A 100 -5.63 -2.63 -9.33
CA LEU A 100 -6.87 -1.90 -9.64
C LEU A 100 -8.06 -2.85 -9.82
N TYR A 101 -7.86 -3.98 -10.51
CA TYR A 101 -8.87 -5.03 -10.65
C TYR A 101 -9.30 -5.61 -9.32
N LYS A 102 -8.34 -5.96 -8.43
CA LYS A 102 -8.63 -6.46 -7.08
C LYS A 102 -9.48 -5.47 -6.28
N LEU A 103 -9.12 -4.18 -6.33
CA LEU A 103 -9.85 -3.13 -5.61
C LEU A 103 -11.28 -2.98 -6.12
N LEU A 104 -11.47 -2.88 -7.44
CA LEU A 104 -12.79 -2.74 -8.06
C LEU A 104 -13.69 -3.96 -7.84
N LYS A 105 -13.11 -5.15 -7.71
CA LYS A 105 -13.85 -6.38 -7.48
C LYS A 105 -14.25 -6.59 -6.03
N ASN A 106 -13.41 -6.18 -5.09
CA ASN A 106 -13.58 -6.46 -3.67
C ASN A 106 -14.24 -5.32 -2.90
N ASN A 107 -14.14 -4.09 -3.40
CA ASN A 107 -14.68 -2.90 -2.76
C ASN A 107 -15.89 -2.36 -3.55
N THR A 108 -16.73 -1.62 -2.85
CA THR A 108 -17.85 -0.89 -3.46
C THR A 108 -17.59 0.59 -3.34
N TYR A 109 -17.45 1.26 -4.47
CA TYR A 109 -17.26 2.71 -4.53
C TYR A 109 -18.57 3.41 -4.86
N SER A 110 -18.81 4.56 -4.27
CA SER A 110 -19.93 5.41 -4.58
C SER A 110 -19.83 5.99 -6.00
N SER A 111 -20.92 6.54 -6.51
CA SER A 111 -20.90 7.31 -7.75
C SER A 111 -20.67 8.79 -7.45
N ALA A 112 -19.82 9.43 -8.25
CA ALA A 112 -19.57 10.86 -8.22
C ALA A 112 -20.04 11.52 -9.51
N GLU A 113 -20.48 12.78 -9.42
CA GLU A 113 -20.93 13.56 -10.56
C GLU A 113 -19.93 14.68 -10.85
N ARG A 114 -19.62 14.89 -12.14
CA ARG A 114 -18.80 16.02 -12.59
C ARG A 114 -19.32 16.61 -13.89
N THR A 115 -18.98 17.86 -14.12
CA THR A 115 -19.32 18.55 -15.38
C THR A 115 -18.05 18.69 -16.21
N THR A 116 -18.12 18.29 -17.48
CA THR A 116 -17.03 18.45 -18.46
C THR A 116 -17.53 19.10 -19.73
N SER A 117 -16.61 19.63 -20.54
CA SER A 117 -16.89 20.18 -21.84
C SER A 117 -16.13 19.41 -22.89
N ILE A 118 -16.82 18.95 -23.91
CA ILE A 118 -16.18 18.32 -25.08
C ILE A 118 -16.20 19.27 -26.27
N GLN A 119 -15.14 19.18 -27.06
CA GLN A 119 -15.03 19.91 -28.32
C GLN A 119 -15.30 18.96 -29.49
N LEU A 120 -16.00 19.45 -30.49
CA LEU A 120 -16.32 18.70 -31.73
C LEU A 120 -15.89 19.49 -32.94
N ASN A 121 -15.35 18.80 -33.91
CA ASN A 121 -15.01 19.34 -35.20
C ASN A 121 -15.95 18.77 -36.24
N ASN A 122 -16.45 19.62 -37.16
CA ASN A 122 -17.24 19.16 -38.28
C ASN A 122 -16.30 18.88 -39.46
N LEU A 123 -16.17 17.59 -39.78
CA LEU A 123 -15.38 17.12 -40.93
C LEU A 123 -16.20 17.09 -42.24
N GLY A 124 -17.51 17.26 -42.13
CA GLY A 124 -18.44 17.30 -43.25
C GLY A 124 -18.65 18.72 -43.81
N SER A 125 -19.81 18.93 -44.42
CA SER A 125 -20.28 20.24 -44.94
C SER A 125 -21.47 20.72 -44.11
N SER A 126 -21.87 21.98 -44.29
CA SER A 126 -23.08 22.54 -43.64
C SER A 126 -24.38 21.78 -44.00
N SER A 127 -24.41 21.15 -45.20
CA SER A 127 -25.56 20.35 -45.67
C SER A 127 -25.51 18.87 -45.18
N GLU A 128 -24.31 18.35 -44.91
CA GLU A 128 -24.08 16.99 -44.43
C GLU A 128 -22.99 17.06 -43.36
N PRO A 129 -23.36 17.44 -42.11
CA PRO A 129 -22.40 17.59 -41.05
C PRO A 129 -21.93 16.21 -40.53
N ASP A 130 -20.61 16.08 -40.32
CA ASP A 130 -19.95 14.91 -39.73
C ASP A 130 -19.14 15.38 -38.54
N TRP A 131 -19.71 15.22 -37.33
CA TRP A 131 -19.12 15.71 -36.11
C TRP A 131 -18.24 14.66 -35.43
N GLU A 132 -16.98 15.00 -35.29
CA GLU A 132 -16.01 14.18 -34.55
C GLU A 132 -15.63 14.84 -33.22
N ILE A 133 -15.57 14.04 -32.14
CA ILE A 133 -15.10 14.52 -30.83
C ILE A 133 -13.59 14.75 -30.91
N THR A 134 -13.15 15.95 -30.54
CA THR A 134 -11.73 16.25 -30.39
C THR A 134 -11.17 15.54 -29.15
N HIS A 135 -10.15 14.72 -29.37
CA HIS A 135 -9.44 14.03 -28.31
C HIS A 135 -8.66 15.02 -27.42
N SER A 136 -8.72 14.86 -26.11
CA SER A 136 -7.97 15.67 -25.15
C SER A 136 -7.73 14.93 -23.86
N SER A 137 -6.57 15.17 -23.24
CA SER A 137 -6.22 14.58 -21.93
C SER A 137 -7.20 14.99 -20.81
N SER A 138 -7.81 16.19 -20.94
CA SER A 138 -8.87 16.61 -20.01
C SER A 138 -10.10 15.72 -20.12
N LEU A 139 -10.54 15.42 -21.35
CA LEU A 139 -11.69 14.52 -21.59
C LEU A 139 -11.40 13.12 -21.08
N GLU A 140 -10.19 12.60 -21.32
CA GLU A 140 -9.75 11.29 -20.85
C GLU A 140 -9.81 11.21 -19.32
N ASN A 141 -9.24 12.20 -18.65
CA ASN A 141 -9.26 12.29 -17.20
C ASN A 141 -10.68 12.40 -16.63
N ASP A 142 -11.55 13.21 -17.28
CA ASP A 142 -12.94 13.36 -16.86
C ASP A 142 -13.77 12.09 -17.05
N LEU A 143 -13.52 11.33 -18.13
CA LEU A 143 -14.18 10.03 -18.37
C LEU A 143 -13.84 9.00 -17.30
N VAL A 144 -12.63 9.02 -16.75
CA VAL A 144 -12.23 8.17 -15.61
C VAL A 144 -12.43 8.85 -14.26
N GLY A 145 -13.34 9.84 -14.17
CA GLY A 145 -13.69 10.46 -12.90
C GLY A 145 -12.57 11.28 -12.26
N GLY A 146 -11.52 11.65 -13.00
CA GLY A 146 -10.35 12.36 -12.47
C GLY A 146 -9.26 11.44 -11.93
N LEU A 147 -9.34 10.14 -12.12
CA LEU A 147 -8.41 9.16 -11.58
C LEU A 147 -6.94 9.47 -11.89
N ILE A 148 -6.65 9.91 -13.13
CA ILE A 148 -5.28 10.27 -13.56
C ILE A 148 -4.72 11.42 -12.71
N THR A 149 -5.54 12.44 -12.46
CA THR A 149 -5.15 13.58 -11.62
C THR A 149 -4.95 13.16 -10.17
N TYR A 150 -5.85 12.37 -9.60
CA TYR A 150 -5.74 11.89 -8.22
C TYR A 150 -4.50 11.00 -8.02
N LEU A 151 -4.21 10.09 -8.94
CA LEU A 151 -3.01 9.25 -8.86
C LEU A 151 -1.69 10.03 -8.98
N SER A 152 -1.75 11.25 -9.53
CA SER A 152 -0.60 12.16 -9.64
C SER A 152 -0.52 13.16 -8.47
N ASP A 153 -1.49 13.17 -7.56
CA ASP A 153 -1.52 14.08 -6.42
C ASP A 153 -0.70 13.51 -5.25
N PRO A 154 0.43 14.13 -4.88
CA PRO A 154 1.27 13.67 -3.78
C PRO A 154 0.58 13.79 -2.42
N ASP A 155 -0.46 14.62 -2.30
CA ASP A 155 -1.20 14.88 -1.07
C ASP A 155 -2.49 14.05 -0.96
N LEU A 156 -2.74 13.15 -1.92
CA LEU A 156 -3.95 12.31 -1.96
C LEU A 156 -4.14 11.48 -0.69
N VAL A 157 -3.06 10.88 -0.18
CA VAL A 157 -3.08 10.12 1.08
C VAL A 157 -2.38 10.93 2.16
N PRO A 158 -3.10 11.33 3.22
CA PRO A 158 -2.51 12.10 4.30
C PRO A 158 -1.33 11.38 4.99
N PRO A 159 -0.31 12.10 5.49
CA PRO A 159 0.86 11.50 6.13
C PRO A 159 0.54 10.54 7.29
N ALA A 160 -0.49 10.85 8.09
CA ALA A 160 -0.94 9.96 9.17
C ALA A 160 -1.49 8.64 8.65
N GLU A 161 -2.20 8.67 7.52
CA GLU A 161 -2.75 7.48 6.89
C GLU A 161 -1.63 6.66 6.24
N THR A 162 -0.68 7.31 5.56
CA THR A 162 0.52 6.66 5.02
C THR A 162 1.29 5.92 6.12
N LEU A 163 1.53 6.56 7.28
CA LEU A 163 2.17 5.91 8.42
C LEU A 163 1.31 4.78 9.00
N THR A 164 -0.01 4.95 9.00
CA THR A 164 -0.95 3.89 9.45
C THR A 164 -0.85 2.66 8.56
N VAL A 165 -0.83 2.81 7.24
CA VAL A 165 -0.63 1.70 6.29
C VAL A 165 0.68 0.98 6.57
N TYR A 166 1.76 1.74 6.75
CA TYR A 166 3.08 1.21 7.06
C TYR A 166 3.09 0.37 8.36
N LEU A 167 2.63 0.96 9.48
CA LEU A 167 2.65 0.30 10.79
C LEU A 167 1.68 -0.88 10.85
N LYS A 168 0.52 -0.77 10.20
CA LYS A 168 -0.44 -1.87 10.10
C LYS A 168 0.14 -3.04 9.29
N THR A 169 0.81 -2.75 8.19
CA THR A 169 1.46 -3.78 7.39
C THR A 169 2.53 -4.51 8.20
N LEU A 170 3.34 -3.79 9.00
CA LEU A 170 4.29 -4.42 9.94
C LEU A 170 3.60 -5.33 10.94
N GLN A 171 2.45 -4.90 11.49
CA GLN A 171 1.69 -5.67 12.46
C GLN A 171 1.08 -6.95 11.87
N GLU A 172 0.74 -6.93 10.58
CA GLU A 172 0.14 -8.06 9.86
C GLU A 172 1.18 -9.04 9.27
N MET A 173 2.48 -8.67 9.24
CA MET A 173 3.55 -9.54 8.78
C MET A 173 3.70 -10.76 9.70
N ASP A 174 4.15 -11.88 9.15
CA ASP A 174 4.67 -12.95 10.00
C ASP A 174 6.05 -12.59 10.60
N VAL A 175 6.49 -13.35 11.61
CA VAL A 175 7.75 -13.09 12.33
C VAL A 175 8.96 -13.02 11.39
N LYS A 176 8.98 -13.88 10.36
CA LYS A 176 10.09 -13.94 9.40
C LYS A 176 10.08 -12.73 8.47
N GLN A 177 8.92 -12.37 7.93
CA GLN A 177 8.75 -11.18 7.11
C GLN A 177 9.17 -9.92 7.86
N MET A 178 8.72 -9.78 9.12
CA MET A 178 9.06 -8.66 9.98
C MET A 178 10.57 -8.60 10.25
N ALA A 179 11.21 -9.73 10.54
CA ALA A 179 12.66 -9.81 10.76
C ALA A 179 13.45 -9.42 9.51
N ASN A 180 13.05 -9.88 8.33
CA ASN A 180 13.65 -9.53 7.05
C ASN A 180 13.52 -8.03 6.79
N TYR A 181 12.31 -7.49 6.93
CA TYR A 181 12.03 -6.08 6.68
C TYR A 181 12.84 -5.15 7.59
N LEU A 182 12.98 -5.52 8.87
CA LEU A 182 13.76 -4.77 9.85
C LEU A 182 15.29 -5.00 9.72
N GLY A 183 15.74 -5.83 8.76
CA GLY A 183 17.15 -6.13 8.54
C GLY A 183 17.78 -6.98 9.65
N LEU A 184 16.98 -7.74 10.39
CA LEU A 184 17.41 -8.55 11.54
C LEU A 184 17.81 -9.98 11.18
N ASP A 185 17.74 -10.38 9.92
CA ASP A 185 18.09 -11.72 9.43
C ASP A 185 19.47 -12.18 9.84
N SER A 186 20.46 -11.27 9.83
CA SER A 186 21.84 -11.57 10.23
C SER A 186 21.96 -11.91 11.71
N ILE A 187 21.03 -11.43 12.54
CA ILE A 187 20.94 -11.73 13.97
C ILE A 187 20.32 -13.10 14.19
N LEU A 188 19.34 -13.48 13.34
CA LEU A 188 18.59 -14.74 13.42
C LEU A 188 19.35 -15.93 12.82
N ASN A 189 20.35 -15.71 11.95
CA ASN A 189 21.06 -16.75 11.22
C ASN A 189 22.53 -16.84 11.64
N THR A 190 22.79 -17.02 12.94
CA THR A 190 24.14 -17.27 13.45
C THR A 190 24.47 -18.77 13.44
N SER A 191 25.74 -19.12 13.55
CA SER A 191 26.18 -20.52 13.72
C SER A 191 25.87 -21.09 15.13
N ASP A 192 25.45 -20.24 16.06
CA ASP A 192 25.12 -20.61 17.44
C ASP A 192 23.61 -20.81 17.59
N SER A 193 23.21 -22.07 17.78
CA SER A 193 21.79 -22.44 17.87
C SER A 193 21.08 -21.82 19.08
N ALA A 194 21.79 -21.57 20.19
CA ALA A 194 21.22 -20.97 21.39
C ALA A 194 20.92 -19.47 21.15
N LYS A 195 21.83 -18.77 20.47
CA LYS A 195 21.60 -17.36 20.08
C LYS A 195 20.47 -17.23 19.08
N ASN A 196 20.37 -18.14 18.11
CA ASN A 196 19.26 -18.16 17.16
C ASN A 196 17.92 -18.38 17.85
N ALA A 197 17.85 -19.28 18.84
CA ALA A 197 16.63 -19.52 19.61
C ALA A 197 16.21 -18.28 20.43
N ILE A 198 17.16 -17.57 21.05
CA ILE A 198 16.90 -16.32 21.78
C ILE A 198 16.42 -15.24 20.82
N ALA A 199 17.09 -15.05 19.71
CA ALA A 199 16.72 -14.04 18.72
C ALA A 199 15.31 -14.31 18.14
N SER A 200 14.98 -15.58 17.83
CA SER A 200 13.64 -15.97 17.38
C SER A 200 12.58 -15.68 18.45
N ALA A 201 12.85 -16.02 19.72
CA ALA A 201 11.91 -15.75 20.81
C ALA A 201 11.68 -14.25 21.04
N LEU A 202 12.73 -13.43 20.92
CA LEU A 202 12.59 -11.96 20.98
C LEU A 202 11.75 -11.41 19.84
N MET A 203 11.92 -11.93 18.62
CA MET A 203 11.11 -11.52 17.48
C MET A 203 9.65 -11.98 17.59
N GLU A 204 9.43 -13.21 18.10
CA GLU A 204 8.08 -13.70 18.39
C GLU A 204 7.39 -12.82 19.44
N GLN A 205 8.12 -12.44 20.49
CA GLN A 205 7.60 -11.57 21.56
C GLN A 205 7.33 -10.15 21.02
N PHE A 206 8.25 -9.60 20.25
CA PHE A 206 8.05 -8.30 19.59
C PHE A 206 6.79 -8.31 18.71
N HIS A 207 6.66 -9.30 17.85
CA HIS A 207 5.52 -9.45 16.95
C HIS A 207 4.20 -9.58 17.72
N SER A 208 4.17 -10.35 18.82
CA SER A 208 2.95 -10.60 19.59
C SER A 208 2.42 -9.38 20.34
N CYS A 209 3.30 -8.44 20.71
CA CYS A 209 2.93 -7.24 21.46
C CYS A 209 3.05 -5.93 20.67
N PHE A 210 3.53 -6.00 19.43
CA PHE A 210 3.64 -4.79 18.61
C PHE A 210 2.27 -4.17 18.38
N ASN A 211 2.13 -2.92 18.81
CA ASN A 211 0.95 -2.11 18.59
C ASN A 211 1.36 -0.64 18.41
N TYR A 212 0.49 0.15 17.83
CA TYR A 212 0.75 1.56 17.57
C TYR A 212 -0.49 2.42 17.74
N LYS A 213 -0.26 3.71 17.98
CA LYS A 213 -1.30 4.73 18.02
C LYS A 213 -0.74 6.02 17.44
N ILE A 214 -1.36 6.53 16.39
CA ILE A 214 -1.05 7.86 15.85
C ILE A 214 -1.64 8.92 16.81
N SER A 215 -0.83 9.89 17.22
CA SER A 215 -1.22 10.89 18.22
C SER A 215 -1.37 12.30 17.63
N SER A 216 -0.48 12.72 16.75
CA SER A 216 -0.55 14.02 16.11
C SER A 216 0.08 14.02 14.72
N THR A 217 -0.29 15.00 13.92
CA THR A 217 0.30 15.23 12.60
C THR A 217 0.46 16.73 12.39
N SER A 218 1.64 17.17 11.94
CA SER A 218 1.88 18.53 11.49
C SER A 218 2.50 18.52 10.10
N VAL A 219 2.11 19.48 9.27
CA VAL A 219 2.63 19.64 7.90
C VAL A 219 3.20 21.04 7.76
N SER A 220 4.42 21.16 7.27
CA SER A 220 5.10 22.44 7.01
C SER A 220 5.82 22.39 5.67
N GLY A 221 5.22 22.99 4.64
CA GLY A 221 5.70 22.93 3.27
C GLY A 221 5.71 21.49 2.75
N TYR A 222 6.86 20.98 2.37
CA TYR A 222 7.03 19.59 1.86
C TYR A 222 7.39 18.57 2.96
N LEU A 223 7.41 19.00 4.22
CA LEU A 223 7.72 18.13 5.36
C LEU A 223 6.47 17.85 6.17
N ALA A 224 6.28 16.59 6.50
CA ALA A 224 5.27 16.15 7.44
C ALA A 224 5.94 15.47 8.64
N GLU A 225 5.44 15.77 9.83
CA GLU A 225 5.84 15.12 11.07
C GLU A 225 4.61 14.45 11.67
N VAL A 226 4.74 13.15 11.95
CA VAL A 226 3.66 12.34 12.52
C VAL A 226 4.18 11.68 13.78
N ASP A 227 3.55 12.00 14.90
CA ASP A 227 3.84 11.37 16.18
C ASP A 227 3.09 10.06 16.32
N ALA A 228 3.81 9.00 16.65
CA ALA A 228 3.23 7.68 16.92
C ALA A 228 3.75 7.12 18.26
N GLU A 229 2.84 6.59 19.05
CA GLU A 229 3.14 5.81 20.24
C GLU A 229 3.24 4.34 19.84
N LEU A 230 4.40 3.73 20.08
CA LEU A 230 4.65 2.32 19.78
C LEU A 230 4.67 1.52 21.05
N THR A 231 3.96 0.40 21.08
CA THR A 231 3.96 -0.57 22.16
C THR A 231 4.80 -1.78 21.75
N THR A 232 5.75 -2.16 22.59
CA THR A 232 6.58 -3.35 22.42
C THR A 232 6.71 -4.08 23.76
N PHE A 233 7.47 -5.19 23.79
CA PHE A 233 7.72 -5.92 25.04
C PHE A 233 8.58 -5.13 26.04
N ASP A 234 8.39 -5.39 27.32
CA ASP A 234 9.21 -4.78 28.41
C ASP A 234 10.53 -5.55 28.59
N SER A 235 11.59 -5.03 27.97
CA SER A 235 12.93 -5.61 28.09
C SER A 235 13.48 -5.60 29.53
N ASN A 236 13.09 -4.63 30.36
CA ASN A 236 13.53 -4.56 31.76
C ASN A 236 12.90 -5.69 32.60
N SER A 237 11.64 -6.02 32.36
CA SER A 237 10.98 -7.16 32.99
C SER A 237 11.66 -8.47 32.62
N ILE A 238 12.01 -8.67 31.33
CA ILE A 238 12.75 -9.85 30.88
C ILE A 238 14.10 -9.96 31.59
N LEU A 239 14.88 -8.88 31.63
CA LEU A 239 16.20 -8.88 32.27
C LEU A 239 16.11 -9.12 33.78
N THR A 240 15.16 -8.48 34.46
CA THR A 240 14.94 -8.66 35.90
C THR A 240 14.59 -10.11 36.25
N GLN A 241 13.72 -10.72 35.46
CA GLN A 241 13.35 -12.13 35.66
C GLN A 241 14.54 -13.04 35.36
N TYR A 242 15.25 -12.82 34.30
CA TYR A 242 16.47 -13.57 33.94
C TYR A 242 17.53 -13.50 35.04
N GLU A 243 17.87 -12.31 35.54
CA GLU A 243 18.87 -12.10 36.59
C GLU A 243 18.46 -12.84 37.89
N LYS A 244 17.19 -12.78 38.25
CA LYS A 244 16.66 -13.49 39.43
C LYS A 244 16.83 -15.02 39.30
N GLU A 245 16.47 -15.57 38.15
CA GLU A 245 16.56 -17.00 37.90
C GLU A 245 17.99 -17.47 37.76
N LEU A 246 18.84 -16.69 37.07
CA LEU A 246 20.27 -16.97 36.97
C LEU A 246 20.95 -16.98 38.34
N ASN A 247 20.69 -15.99 39.19
CA ASN A 247 21.26 -15.94 40.55
C ASN A 247 20.78 -17.11 41.39
N THR A 248 19.51 -17.52 41.25
CA THR A 248 18.97 -18.71 41.95
C THR A 248 19.70 -19.97 41.49
N TYR A 249 19.91 -20.15 40.18
CA TYR A 249 20.67 -21.28 39.66
C TYR A 249 22.12 -21.28 40.16
N LEU A 250 22.81 -20.12 40.06
CA LEU A 250 24.22 -20.00 40.48
C LEU A 250 24.44 -20.30 41.99
N ALA A 251 23.42 -20.06 42.79
CA ALA A 251 23.44 -20.40 44.20
C ALA A 251 23.09 -21.87 44.52
N SER A 252 22.69 -22.65 43.53
CA SER A 252 22.28 -24.04 43.67
C SER A 252 23.46 -25.03 43.69
N ALA A 253 23.23 -26.23 44.23
CA ALA A 253 24.19 -27.33 44.16
C ALA A 253 24.49 -27.76 42.72
N ASP A 254 23.50 -27.65 41.82
CA ASP A 254 23.64 -28.03 40.43
C ASP A 254 24.69 -27.16 39.72
N ALA A 255 24.72 -25.87 39.97
CA ALA A 255 25.72 -24.95 39.40
C ALA A 255 27.16 -25.27 39.86
N VAL A 256 27.32 -25.86 41.02
CA VAL A 256 28.65 -26.30 41.52
C VAL A 256 29.10 -27.56 40.79
N ILE A 257 28.19 -28.47 40.49
CA ILE A 257 28.45 -29.77 39.83
C ILE A 257 28.61 -29.57 38.31
N ASP A 258 27.89 -28.65 37.74
CA ASP A 258 27.87 -28.39 36.29
C ASP A 258 29.20 -27.79 35.81
N GLY A 259 29.74 -28.34 34.74
CA GLY A 259 30.88 -27.75 34.01
C GLY A 259 30.50 -26.48 33.28
N SER A 260 31.51 -25.77 32.78
CA SER A 260 31.33 -24.48 32.10
C SER A 260 30.31 -24.52 30.94
N GLN A 261 30.31 -25.56 30.13
CA GLN A 261 29.39 -25.72 29.01
C GLN A 261 27.93 -25.88 29.47
N LYS A 262 27.70 -26.65 30.51
CA LYS A 262 26.33 -26.82 31.06
C LYS A 262 25.81 -25.51 31.64
N ARG A 263 26.65 -24.79 32.39
CA ARG A 263 26.31 -23.47 32.91
C ARG A 263 25.97 -22.46 31.83
N TYR A 264 26.78 -22.46 30.75
CA TYR A 264 26.51 -21.65 29.56
C TYR A 264 25.13 -22.00 28.95
N ASN A 265 24.87 -23.28 28.69
CA ASN A 265 23.59 -23.72 28.13
C ASN A 265 22.41 -23.37 29.06
N LYS A 266 22.58 -23.55 30.39
CA LYS A 266 21.53 -23.22 31.36
C LYS A 266 21.24 -21.72 31.40
N SER A 267 22.24 -20.85 31.29
CA SER A 267 22.02 -19.42 31.24
C SER A 267 21.19 -18.99 30.01
N HIS A 268 21.43 -19.62 28.86
CA HIS A 268 20.64 -19.35 27.66
C HIS A 268 19.21 -19.90 27.76
N GLU A 269 19.02 -21.06 28.36
CA GLU A 269 17.70 -21.63 28.65
C GLU A 269 16.88 -20.69 29.53
N LEU A 270 17.47 -20.19 30.64
CA LEU A 270 16.80 -19.26 31.55
C LEU A 270 16.46 -17.93 30.89
N LEU A 271 17.32 -17.42 30.03
CA LEU A 271 17.02 -16.21 29.25
C LEU A 271 15.85 -16.47 28.27
N LEU A 272 15.88 -17.59 27.58
CA LEU A 272 14.81 -17.98 26.66
C LEU A 272 13.45 -18.12 27.37
N ASP A 273 13.45 -18.75 28.55
CA ASP A 273 12.26 -18.90 29.37
C ASP A 273 11.76 -17.54 29.88
N SER A 274 12.67 -16.64 30.27
CA SER A 274 12.31 -15.27 30.70
C SER A 274 11.68 -14.46 29.57
N ILE A 275 12.16 -14.62 28.33
CA ILE A 275 11.57 -13.98 27.15
C ILE A 275 10.16 -14.52 26.89
N ARG A 276 9.99 -15.84 26.87
CA ARG A 276 8.72 -16.50 26.57
C ARG A 276 7.64 -16.28 27.63
N ASN A 277 8.05 -16.12 28.91
CA ASN A 277 7.15 -15.91 30.02
C ASN A 277 6.94 -14.43 30.34
N CYS A 278 7.52 -13.50 29.59
CA CYS A 278 7.26 -12.08 29.75
C CYS A 278 5.78 -11.82 29.44
N LEU A 279 5.03 -11.53 30.49
CA LEU A 279 3.63 -11.11 30.35
C LEU A 279 3.59 -9.66 29.87
N LEU A 280 2.74 -9.40 28.87
CA LEU A 280 2.44 -8.09 28.32
C LEU A 280 1.75 -7.20 29.34
#